data_87df6913e27506d2dbed29459065ac5b
#
_entry.id   87df6913e27506d2dbed29459065ac5b
#
_cell.length_a   1.000
_cell.length_b   1.000
_cell.length_c   1.000
_cell.angle_alpha   90.00
_cell.angle_beta   90.00
_cell.angle_gamma   90.00
#
_symmetry.space_group_name_H-M   'P 1'
#
loop_
_entity.id
_entity.type
_entity.pdbx_description
1 polymer ?
#
loop_
_entity_poly.entity_id
_entity_poly.type
_entity_poly.pdbx_seq_one_letter_code
_entity_poly.pdbx_strand_id
1 'polypeptide(L)' 'MDKATIMLARAVKDARDGVTYDVKNGAACPYCGQKTKVQTTKPWMGDCRIRYHKCENTRCALHVVDETIRSWQEIEG' A
#
# COMPACT_ATOMS: atom_id res chain seq x y z
N MET A 1 12.39 -11.34 18.81
CA MET A 1 11.48 -11.53 17.65
C MET A 1 12.28 -12.00 16.47
N ASP A 2 11.71 -12.89 15.67
CA ASP A 2 12.41 -13.29 14.47
C ASP A 2 12.28 -12.20 13.39
N LYS A 3 13.14 -12.30 12.37
CA LYS A 3 13.26 -11.32 11.30
C LYS A 3 11.94 -11.19 10.50
N ALA A 4 11.23 -12.29 10.29
CA ALA A 4 9.99 -12.28 9.51
C ALA A 4 8.89 -11.50 10.25
N THR A 5 8.79 -11.64 11.57
CA THR A 5 7.84 -10.89 12.39
C THR A 5 8.12 -9.40 12.35
N ILE A 6 9.39 -9.01 12.43
CA ILE A 6 9.81 -7.60 12.34
C ILE A 6 9.47 -7.01 10.96
N MET A 7 9.75 -7.75 9.90
CA MET A 7 9.45 -7.31 8.54
C MET A 7 7.95 -7.13 8.32
N LEU A 8 7.14 -8.05 8.83
CA LEU A 8 5.69 -7.95 8.72
C LEU A 8 5.16 -6.73 9.49
N ALA A 9 5.65 -6.50 10.70
CA ALA A 9 5.24 -5.35 11.52
C ALA A 9 5.54 -4.03 10.81
N ARG A 10 6.71 -3.91 10.18
CA ARG A 10 7.09 -2.72 9.40
C ARG A 10 6.19 -2.55 8.18
N ALA A 11 5.90 -3.64 7.48
CA ALA A 11 5.05 -3.59 6.29
C ALA A 11 3.63 -3.16 6.63
N VAL A 12 3.09 -3.66 7.74
CA VAL A 12 1.76 -3.26 8.23
C VAL A 12 1.74 -1.77 8.57
N LYS A 13 2.78 -1.29 9.26
CA LYS A 13 2.90 0.14 9.57
C LYS A 13 2.95 0.98 8.31
N ASP A 14 3.77 0.60 7.34
CA ASP A 14 3.89 1.32 6.07
C ASP A 14 2.57 1.30 5.30
N ALA A 15 1.86 0.19 5.33
CA ALA A 15 0.56 0.07 4.67
C ALA A 15 -0.49 1.00 5.30
N ARG A 16 -0.46 1.17 6.61
CA ARG A 16 -1.38 2.04 7.34
C ARG A 16 -1.01 3.51 7.23
N ASP A 17 0.28 3.83 7.26
CA ASP A 17 0.77 5.21 7.14
C ASP A 17 0.59 5.74 5.73
N GLY A 18 0.69 4.87 4.74
CA GLY A 18 0.55 5.21 3.34
C GLY A 18 1.84 5.05 2.55
N VAL A 19 1.72 4.50 1.35
CA VAL A 19 2.82 4.38 0.40
C VAL A 19 2.60 5.38 -0.74
N THR A 20 3.67 5.75 -1.44
CA THR A 20 3.57 6.69 -2.56
C THR A 20 2.90 6.01 -3.76
N TYR A 21 1.95 6.70 -4.37
CA TYR A 21 1.31 6.25 -5.60
C TYR A 21 2.01 6.84 -6.82
N ASP A 22 2.34 5.97 -7.78
CA ASP A 22 2.93 6.35 -9.07
C ASP A 22 1.87 6.17 -10.15
N VAL A 23 1.65 7.19 -10.98
CA VAL A 23 0.65 7.12 -12.06
C VAL A 23 0.95 6.04 -13.09
N LYS A 24 2.22 5.66 -13.24
CA LYS A 24 2.63 4.62 -14.19
C LYS A 24 2.58 3.22 -13.59
N ASN A 25 3.04 3.10 -12.34
CA ASN A 25 3.25 1.80 -11.70
C ASN A 25 2.28 1.51 -10.56
N GLY A 26 1.43 2.48 -10.20
CA GLY A 26 0.50 2.33 -9.09
C GLY A 26 1.22 2.36 -7.74
N ALA A 27 0.77 1.55 -6.80
CA ALA A 27 1.38 1.42 -5.49
C ALA A 27 1.91 -0.01 -5.31
N ALA A 28 3.15 -0.12 -4.85
CA ALA A 28 3.77 -1.42 -4.56
C ALA A 28 3.44 -1.86 -3.14
N CYS A 29 3.28 -3.17 -2.96
CA CYS A 29 3.09 -3.74 -1.63
C CYS A 29 4.36 -3.52 -0.80
N PRO A 30 4.23 -2.96 0.43
CA PRO A 30 5.41 -2.70 1.26
C PRO A 30 6.07 -3.97 1.80
N TYR A 31 5.45 -5.14 1.64
CA TYR A 31 6.03 -6.41 2.08
C TYR A 31 6.70 -7.17 0.92
N CYS A 32 5.97 -7.42 -0.17
CA CYS A 32 6.48 -8.25 -1.27
C CYS A 32 6.96 -7.46 -2.49
N GLY A 33 6.65 -6.16 -2.55
CA GLY A 33 7.08 -5.30 -3.65
C GLY A 33 6.27 -5.41 -4.93
N GLN A 34 5.29 -6.30 -5.00
CA GLN A 34 4.47 -6.45 -6.19
C GLN A 34 3.41 -5.35 -6.28
N LYS A 35 2.98 -5.06 -7.50
CA LYS A 35 1.93 -4.09 -7.75
C LYS A 35 0.62 -4.53 -7.09
N THR A 36 -0.05 -3.59 -6.43
CA THR A 36 -1.30 -3.85 -5.75
C THR A 36 -2.50 -3.42 -6.59
N LYS A 37 -3.68 -3.92 -6.25
CA LYS A 37 -4.93 -3.56 -6.92
C LYS A 37 -5.66 -2.48 -6.14
N VAL A 38 -6.10 -1.42 -6.84
CA VAL A 38 -6.91 -0.35 -6.24
C VAL A 38 -8.29 -0.90 -5.89
N GLN A 39 -8.68 -0.73 -4.63
CA GLN A 39 -10.02 -1.09 -4.14
C GLN A 39 -10.93 0.12 -4.07
N THR A 40 -10.39 1.24 -3.58
CA THR A 40 -11.15 2.47 -3.36
C THR A 40 -10.28 3.67 -3.69
N THR A 41 -10.83 4.65 -4.41
CA THR A 41 -10.20 5.92 -4.68
C THR A 41 -11.02 7.01 -4.02
N LYS A 42 -10.40 7.80 -3.13
CA LYS A 42 -11.08 8.91 -2.47
C LYS A 42 -11.01 10.17 -3.33
N PRO A 43 -11.95 11.12 -3.16
CA PRO A 43 -11.87 12.41 -3.87
C PRO A 43 -10.60 13.18 -3.50
N TRP A 44 -10.17 14.07 -4.39
CA TRP A 44 -9.05 14.96 -4.10
C TRP A 44 -9.36 15.83 -2.88
N MET A 45 -8.37 15.93 -1.98
CA MET A 45 -8.41 16.83 -0.83
C MET A 45 -7.27 17.84 -1.01
N GLY A 46 -7.59 18.99 -1.62
CA GLY A 46 -6.56 19.94 -2.02
C GLY A 46 -5.65 19.32 -3.07
N ASP A 47 -4.37 19.22 -2.77
CA ASP A 47 -3.35 18.68 -3.70
C ASP A 47 -3.05 17.20 -3.48
N CYS A 48 -3.81 16.53 -2.62
CA CYS A 48 -3.53 15.16 -2.23
C CYS A 48 -4.73 14.25 -2.48
N ARG A 49 -4.47 13.03 -2.91
CA ARG A 49 -5.49 12.01 -3.12
C ARG A 49 -5.08 10.71 -2.46
N ILE A 50 -6.03 10.10 -1.74
CA ILE A 50 -5.83 8.83 -1.06
C ILE A 50 -6.51 7.71 -1.84
N ARG A 51 -5.81 6.58 -1.96
CA ARG A 51 -6.38 5.34 -2.49
C ARG A 51 -6.10 4.21 -1.51
N TYR A 52 -6.96 3.20 -1.53
CA TYR A 52 -6.77 1.98 -0.75
C TYR A 52 -6.59 0.82 -1.71
N HIS A 53 -5.62 -0.03 -1.43
CA HIS A 53 -5.20 -1.12 -2.30
C HIS A 53 -5.19 -2.44 -1.54
N LYS A 54 -5.21 -3.53 -2.30
CA LYS A 54 -5.00 -4.88 -1.79
C LYS A 54 -3.85 -5.54 -2.53
N CYS A 55 -3.01 -6.25 -1.80
CA CYS A 55 -2.00 -7.11 -2.41
C CYS A 55 -2.68 -8.37 -2.94
N GLU A 56 -2.52 -8.65 -4.23
CA GLU A 56 -3.10 -9.84 -4.86
C GLU A 56 -2.18 -11.06 -4.82
N ASN A 57 -0.96 -10.90 -4.34
CA ASN A 57 -0.04 -12.01 -4.18
C ASN A 57 -0.49 -12.90 -3.04
N THR A 58 -1.06 -14.06 -3.36
CA THR A 58 -1.61 -14.99 -2.37
C THR A 58 -0.57 -15.54 -1.40
N ARG A 59 0.72 -15.40 -1.73
CA ARG A 59 1.82 -15.81 -0.86
C ARG A 59 2.34 -14.70 0.02
N CYS A 60 1.88 -13.46 -0.20
CA CYS A 60 2.30 -12.32 0.61
C CYS A 60 1.61 -12.32 1.97
N ALA A 61 2.36 -12.04 3.02
CA ALA A 61 1.80 -11.98 4.38
C ALA A 61 0.71 -10.93 4.50
N LEU A 62 0.82 -9.77 3.82
CA LEU A 62 -0.23 -8.76 3.85
C LEU A 62 -1.52 -9.23 3.18
N HIS A 63 -1.42 -10.06 2.16
CA HIS A 63 -2.60 -10.70 1.56
C HIS A 63 -3.25 -11.68 2.54
N VAL A 64 -2.43 -12.51 3.18
CA VAL A 64 -2.91 -13.55 4.11
C VAL A 64 -3.65 -12.93 5.31
N VAL A 65 -3.11 -11.85 5.86
CA VAL A 65 -3.75 -11.16 7.00
C VAL A 65 -4.81 -10.15 6.56
N ASP A 66 -5.03 -10.01 5.27
CA ASP A 66 -6.05 -9.13 4.68
C ASP A 66 -5.84 -7.64 5.04
N GLU A 67 -4.58 -7.20 5.05
CA GLU A 67 -4.24 -5.82 5.37
C GLU A 67 -4.46 -4.90 4.17
N THR A 68 -5.18 -3.80 4.39
CA THR A 68 -5.38 -2.78 3.37
C THR A 68 -4.17 -1.86 3.29
N ILE A 69 -3.73 -1.56 2.08
CA ILE A 69 -2.57 -0.70 1.83
C ILE A 69 -3.07 0.68 1.40
N ARG A 70 -2.78 1.68 2.21
CA ARG A 70 -3.12 3.07 1.91
C ARG A 70 -2.03 3.66 1.01
N SER A 71 -2.43 4.40 -0.04
CA SER A 71 -1.49 5.15 -0.85
C SER A 71 -1.91 6.61 -0.93
N TRP A 72 -0.95 7.48 -1.25
CA TRP A 72 -1.24 8.89 -1.45
C TRP A 72 -0.52 9.40 -2.70
N GLN A 73 -1.16 10.35 -3.36
CA GLN A 73 -0.67 10.97 -4.57
C GLN A 73 -0.78 12.48 -4.44
N GLU A 74 0.27 13.19 -4.81
CA GLU A 74 0.26 14.65 -4.87
C GLU A 74 0.10 15.13 -6.31
N ILE A 75 -0.55 16.28 -6.48
CA ILE A 75 -0.61 16.91 -7.79
C ILE A 75 0.79 17.42 -8.13
N GLU A 76 1.30 17.04 -9.29
CA GLU A 76 2.51 17.59 -9.83
C GLU A 76 2.17 18.94 -10.47
N GLY A 77 2.54 20.00 -9.77
CA GLY A 77 2.29 21.36 -10.20
C GLY A 77 3.26 21.87 -11.21
#